data_ef275c80027613002bc712736dc5a6bd
#
_entry.id   ef275c80027613002bc712736dc5a6bd
#
_cell.length_a   1.000
_cell.length_b   1.000
_cell.length_c   1.000
_cell.angle_alpha   90.00
_cell.angle_beta   90.00
_cell.angle_gamma   90.00
#
_symmetry.space_group_name_H-M   'P 1'
#
loop_
_entity.id
_entity.type
_entity.pdbx_description
1 polymer ?
#
loop_
_entity_poly.entity_id
_entity_poly.type
_entity_poly.pdbx_seq_one_letter_code
_entity_poly.pdbx_strand_id
1 'polypeptide(L)'
;GNAGQITLETEQNIELTNNSKILASTEDIGNAGKINIQANNLTLDKNTRLITETASEGNPGEITIQANTVDIGENAQASATVLIGSSSTGDGGNITIETNELNITGKLGIFAETEAGANAGILRISPYQNDPDLDITFKNDGFISASTSSRGNGGNIFIQAPKNIEITGQGFIATETSGTGNAGIIDIKTNNLRISNGVKINASTEDQGNAGQIKINTIDFTLEKGTSLTTETNNAGLAGNIEINTKKLTIGQNAQISATALEGASNQEAGGNITINANDLDISGKLGIFAETAGESPAGTLTLNPYKNNPNLNIEFKEKGFISARSTSIGNGGNINIRAPENIEISGEGKISVETTGSGDAGIINIETENLTIAENTKISASTSDSGNGGEIKINSSETFQLQG
;
A
#
# COMPACT_ATOMS: atom_id res chain seq x y z
N GLY A 1 35.72 -9.22 8.10
CA GLY A 1 35.26 -9.33 9.50
C GLY A 1 33.94 -8.59 9.72
N ASN A 2 33.25 -8.84 10.83
CA ASN A 2 31.99 -8.19 11.14
C ASN A 2 32.20 -6.73 11.57
N ALA A 3 31.30 -5.83 11.18
CA ALA A 3 31.25 -4.48 11.72
C ALA A 3 30.73 -4.45 13.16
N GLY A 4 31.08 -3.39 13.90
CA GLY A 4 30.70 -3.22 15.30
C GLY A 4 29.35 -2.53 15.47
N GLN A 5 29.05 -2.21 16.73
CA GLN A 5 27.87 -1.42 17.09
C GLN A 5 28.25 0.03 17.35
N ILE A 6 27.42 0.94 16.89
CA ILE A 6 27.49 2.38 17.19
C ILE A 6 26.25 2.75 17.99
N THR A 7 26.46 3.38 19.15
CA THR A 7 25.36 3.87 20.00
C THR A 7 25.57 5.37 20.25
N LEU A 8 24.55 6.15 19.94
CA LEU A 8 24.46 7.58 20.25
C LEU A 8 23.26 7.79 21.16
N GLU A 9 23.51 8.35 22.34
CA GLU A 9 22.46 8.53 23.36
C GLU A 9 22.60 9.91 24.02
N THR A 10 21.51 10.65 24.07
CA THR A 10 21.40 11.93 24.75
C THR A 10 19.96 12.26 25.06
N GLU A 11 19.72 13.02 26.13
CA GLU A 11 18.42 13.60 26.44
C GLU A 11 18.10 14.86 25.59
N GLN A 12 19.09 15.35 24.84
CA GLN A 12 18.99 16.53 23.99
C GLN A 12 18.84 16.13 22.50
N ASN A 13 19.21 17.03 21.59
CA ASN A 13 19.14 16.79 20.17
C ASN A 13 20.45 16.17 19.63
N ILE A 14 20.30 15.32 18.63
CA ILE A 14 21.39 14.85 17.79
C ILE A 14 21.20 15.46 16.41
N GLU A 15 22.23 16.15 15.92
CA GLU A 15 22.23 16.75 14.61
C GLU A 15 23.46 16.27 13.82
N LEU A 16 23.24 15.62 12.67
CA LEU A 16 24.26 15.26 11.72
C LEU A 16 24.22 16.29 10.58
N THR A 17 25.34 16.98 10.35
CA THR A 17 25.43 18.07 9.37
C THR A 17 26.55 17.85 8.37
N ASN A 18 26.56 18.63 7.29
CA ASN A 18 27.72 18.77 6.38
C ASN A 18 28.24 17.45 5.79
N ASN A 19 27.37 16.64 5.21
CA ASN A 19 27.73 15.34 4.60
C ASN A 19 28.27 14.30 5.61
N SER A 20 27.95 14.42 6.88
CA SER A 20 28.35 13.45 7.91
C SER A 20 27.82 12.06 7.62
N LYS A 21 28.59 11.03 7.99
CA LYS A 21 28.20 9.65 7.81
C LYS A 21 28.47 8.87 9.10
N ILE A 22 27.50 8.06 9.49
CA ILE A 22 27.64 7.02 10.53
C ILE A 22 27.52 5.69 9.82
N LEU A 23 28.62 4.92 9.81
CA LEU A 23 28.74 3.69 9.03
C LEU A 23 29.05 2.51 9.95
N ALA A 24 28.19 1.51 9.95
CA ALA A 24 28.43 0.19 10.53
C ALA A 24 28.30 -0.88 9.43
N SER A 25 28.90 -0.61 8.26
CA SER A 25 28.79 -1.40 7.02
C SER A 25 30.00 -2.30 6.82
N THR A 26 29.86 -3.30 5.94
CA THR A 26 30.97 -4.14 5.47
C THR A 26 31.06 -4.12 3.95
N GLU A 27 32.32 -4.03 3.44
CA GLU A 27 32.62 -4.09 2.00
C GLU A 27 33.09 -5.48 1.58
N ASP A 28 33.46 -6.34 2.54
CA ASP A 28 34.01 -7.68 2.34
C ASP A 28 33.24 -8.71 3.21
N ILE A 29 33.71 -9.95 3.28
CA ILE A 29 33.09 -11.05 4.03
C ILE A 29 32.91 -10.67 5.51
N GLY A 30 31.65 -10.66 5.95
CA GLY A 30 31.24 -10.35 7.32
C GLY A 30 29.90 -9.62 7.39
N ASN A 31 29.26 -9.65 8.54
CA ASN A 31 28.01 -8.97 8.75
C ASN A 31 28.21 -7.48 9.05
N ALA A 32 27.34 -6.66 8.52
CA ALA A 32 27.24 -5.26 8.95
C ALA A 32 26.82 -5.18 10.42
N GLY A 33 27.08 -4.02 11.06
CA GLY A 33 26.84 -3.83 12.48
C GLY A 33 25.49 -3.20 12.79
N LYS A 34 25.40 -2.63 13.99
CA LYS A 34 24.18 -1.97 14.46
C LYS A 34 24.41 -0.48 14.71
N ILE A 35 23.41 0.33 14.39
CA ILE A 35 23.34 1.75 14.76
C ILE A 35 22.13 1.95 15.65
N ASN A 36 22.36 2.40 16.90
CA ASN A 36 21.31 2.74 17.85
C ASN A 36 21.40 4.24 18.16
N ILE A 37 20.31 4.95 18.00
CA ILE A 37 20.21 6.37 18.27
C ILE A 37 19.05 6.60 19.23
N GLN A 38 19.31 7.28 20.35
CA GLN A 38 18.30 7.76 21.28
C GLN A 38 18.52 9.23 21.57
N ALA A 39 17.52 10.06 21.27
CA ALA A 39 17.60 11.52 21.46
C ALA A 39 16.22 12.12 21.72
N ASN A 40 16.15 13.40 22.11
CA ASN A 40 14.89 14.11 22.06
C ASN A 40 14.48 14.36 20.60
N ASN A 41 15.38 14.92 19.79
CA ASN A 41 15.16 15.05 18.34
C ASN A 41 16.40 14.59 17.58
N LEU A 42 16.19 13.96 16.43
CA LEU A 42 17.26 13.57 15.51
C LEU A 42 17.08 14.33 14.19
N THR A 43 18.12 15.06 13.80
CA THR A 43 18.17 15.70 12.48
C THR A 43 19.33 15.12 11.65
N LEU A 44 19.00 14.55 10.53
CA LEU A 44 19.91 14.20 9.45
C LEU A 44 19.83 15.31 8.40
N ASP A 45 20.72 16.30 8.47
CA ASP A 45 20.76 17.41 7.52
C ASP A 45 21.16 16.93 6.11
N LYS A 46 21.22 17.84 5.17
CA LYS A 46 21.52 17.57 3.76
C LYS A 46 22.72 16.64 3.55
N ASN A 47 22.54 15.61 2.70
CA ASN A 47 23.54 14.62 2.31
C ASN A 47 24.13 13.79 3.47
N THR A 48 23.49 13.72 4.61
CA THR A 48 23.94 12.89 5.74
C THR A 48 23.47 11.46 5.61
N ARG A 49 24.17 10.49 6.22
CA ARG A 49 23.85 9.07 6.06
C ARG A 49 24.06 8.28 7.35
N LEU A 50 23.05 7.45 7.67
CA LEU A 50 23.15 6.35 8.62
C LEU A 50 23.13 5.05 7.82
N ILE A 51 24.21 4.26 7.85
CA ILE A 51 24.36 3.13 6.93
C ILE A 51 24.82 1.88 7.65
N THR A 52 24.08 0.76 7.45
CA THR A 52 24.44 -0.59 7.88
C THR A 52 24.38 -1.57 6.72
N GLU A 53 24.98 -1.22 5.59
CA GLU A 53 24.92 -1.96 4.33
C GLU A 53 25.96 -3.06 4.25
N THR A 54 25.70 -4.08 3.42
CA THR A 54 26.70 -5.07 3.02
C THR A 54 26.85 -5.13 1.50
N ALA A 55 28.10 -5.21 1.03
CA ALA A 55 28.42 -5.29 -0.39
C ALA A 55 28.96 -6.66 -0.83
N SER A 56 29.10 -7.64 0.07
CA SER A 56 29.65 -8.97 -0.22
C SER A 56 28.86 -10.07 0.50
N GLU A 57 29.54 -11.14 0.96
CA GLU A 57 28.92 -12.20 1.75
C GLU A 57 28.71 -11.74 3.20
N GLY A 58 27.49 -11.70 3.67
CA GLY A 58 27.13 -11.29 5.03
C GLY A 58 25.76 -10.68 5.07
N ASN A 59 25.24 -10.48 6.26
CA ASN A 59 23.94 -9.85 6.46
C ASN A 59 24.11 -8.35 6.68
N PRO A 60 23.23 -7.52 6.13
CA PRO A 60 23.16 -6.11 6.51
C PRO A 60 22.82 -5.99 7.98
N GLY A 61 23.04 -4.80 8.53
CA GLY A 61 22.87 -4.58 9.97
C GLY A 61 21.46 -4.14 10.34
N GLU A 62 21.38 -3.50 11.49
CA GLU A 62 20.14 -2.99 12.06
C GLU A 62 20.28 -1.52 12.42
N ILE A 63 19.26 -0.72 12.15
CA ILE A 63 19.17 0.67 12.58
C ILE A 63 17.98 0.81 13.52
N THR A 64 18.21 1.31 14.74
CA THR A 64 17.17 1.65 15.69
C THR A 64 17.27 3.14 16.02
N ILE A 65 16.17 3.85 15.84
CA ILE A 65 16.04 5.29 16.13
C ILE A 65 14.88 5.47 17.11
N GLN A 66 15.15 6.15 18.21
CA GLN A 66 14.16 6.51 19.23
C GLN A 66 14.28 8.01 19.50
N ALA A 67 13.33 8.79 18.97
CA ALA A 67 13.31 10.24 19.13
C ALA A 67 11.90 10.80 19.02
N ASN A 68 11.61 11.91 19.70
CA ASN A 68 10.31 12.56 19.58
C ASN A 68 10.06 13.05 18.14
N THR A 69 11.08 13.68 17.52
CA THR A 69 11.05 14.09 16.10
C THR A 69 12.25 13.51 15.37
N VAL A 70 12.02 13.01 14.16
CA VAL A 70 13.05 12.55 13.22
C VAL A 70 12.95 13.33 11.92
N ASP A 71 13.94 14.15 11.63
CA ASP A 71 14.04 14.92 10.39
C ASP A 71 15.11 14.32 9.47
N ILE A 72 14.70 13.92 8.27
CA ILE A 72 15.59 13.43 7.21
C ILE A 72 15.59 14.47 6.08
N GLY A 73 16.69 15.20 5.95
CA GLY A 73 16.86 16.31 5.03
C GLY A 73 17.11 15.88 3.58
N GLU A 74 17.34 16.87 2.71
CA GLU A 74 17.57 16.67 1.28
C GLU A 74 18.77 15.75 1.02
N ASN A 75 18.56 14.66 0.26
CA ASN A 75 19.55 13.61 0.00
C ASN A 75 20.16 12.95 1.26
N ALA A 76 19.49 13.06 2.40
CA ALA A 76 19.85 12.30 3.60
C ALA A 76 19.14 10.94 3.60
N GLN A 77 19.74 9.94 4.25
CA GLN A 77 19.16 8.60 4.31
C GLN A 77 19.53 7.83 5.58
N ALA A 78 18.63 6.92 5.97
CA ALA A 78 18.89 5.79 6.84
C ALA A 78 18.74 4.50 6.03
N SER A 79 19.83 3.73 5.86
CA SER A 79 19.85 2.56 4.96
C SER A 79 20.44 1.33 5.63
N ALA A 80 19.72 0.22 5.51
CA ALA A 80 20.14 -1.12 5.91
C ALA A 80 20.00 -2.06 4.71
N THR A 81 20.73 -1.79 3.61
CA THR A 81 20.54 -2.38 2.29
C THR A 81 21.61 -3.44 1.97
N VAL A 82 21.20 -4.49 1.25
CA VAL A 82 22.13 -5.40 0.57
C VAL A 82 22.41 -4.84 -0.81
N LEU A 83 23.67 -4.43 -1.05
CA LEU A 83 24.07 -3.76 -2.29
C LEU A 83 24.22 -4.74 -3.46
N ILE A 84 24.21 -4.18 -4.68
CA ILE A 84 24.40 -4.92 -5.93
C ILE A 84 25.75 -5.64 -5.97
N GLY A 85 25.76 -6.88 -6.49
CA GLY A 85 26.97 -7.71 -6.54
C GLY A 85 27.24 -8.51 -5.26
N SER A 86 26.47 -8.27 -4.19
CA SER A 86 26.53 -9.11 -2.99
C SER A 86 26.08 -10.54 -3.30
N SER A 87 26.80 -11.52 -2.75
CA SER A 87 26.38 -12.94 -2.71
C SER A 87 25.66 -13.29 -1.42
N SER A 88 25.24 -12.30 -0.64
CA SER A 88 24.46 -12.49 0.58
C SER A 88 23.19 -13.31 0.29
N THR A 89 22.97 -14.35 1.09
CA THR A 89 21.72 -15.13 1.11
C THR A 89 20.84 -14.75 2.31
N GLY A 90 21.32 -13.84 3.15
CA GLY A 90 20.55 -13.30 4.28
C GLY A 90 19.60 -12.20 3.85
N ASP A 91 18.51 -12.03 4.58
CA ASP A 91 17.54 -10.97 4.34
C ASP A 91 18.17 -9.58 4.53
N GLY A 92 17.58 -8.56 3.92
CA GLY A 92 17.91 -7.15 4.12
C GLY A 92 17.86 -6.75 5.59
N GLY A 93 18.56 -5.67 5.94
CA GLY A 93 18.62 -5.20 7.34
C GLY A 93 17.30 -4.64 7.83
N ASN A 94 17.14 -4.63 9.14
CA ASN A 94 15.92 -4.10 9.75
C ASN A 94 16.11 -2.65 10.20
N ILE A 95 15.06 -1.85 10.04
CA ILE A 95 15.01 -0.48 10.55
C ILE A 95 13.81 -0.33 11.45
N THR A 96 14.05 0.11 12.69
CA THR A 96 13.00 0.43 13.66
C THR A 96 13.09 1.90 14.02
N ILE A 97 11.99 2.62 13.85
CA ILE A 97 11.88 4.04 14.20
C ILE A 97 10.71 4.20 15.16
N GLU A 98 11.01 4.65 16.35
CA GLU A 98 10.04 5.08 17.34
C GLU A 98 10.09 6.60 17.40
N THR A 99 9.06 7.27 16.84
CA THR A 99 8.97 8.73 16.76
C THR A 99 7.52 9.17 16.71
N ASN A 100 7.26 10.40 17.19
CA ASN A 100 5.92 10.98 17.09
C ASN A 100 5.77 11.78 15.79
N GLU A 101 6.88 12.30 15.27
CA GLU A 101 6.92 13.05 14.04
C GLU A 101 8.11 12.60 13.17
N LEU A 102 7.82 12.18 11.93
CA LEU A 102 8.80 11.77 10.93
C LEU A 102 8.69 12.67 9.71
N ASN A 103 9.72 13.48 9.47
CA ASN A 103 9.80 14.36 8.31
C ASN A 103 10.87 13.86 7.34
N ILE A 104 10.50 13.64 6.08
CA ILE A 104 11.42 13.20 5.02
C ILE A 104 11.39 14.22 3.89
N THR A 105 12.53 14.83 3.58
CA THR A 105 12.67 15.87 2.56
C THR A 105 13.61 15.43 1.44
N GLY A 106 13.10 15.38 0.21
CA GLY A 106 13.88 15.02 -0.96
C GLY A 106 13.74 13.57 -1.38
N LYS A 107 14.53 13.17 -2.40
CA LYS A 107 14.39 11.89 -3.11
C LYS A 107 15.00 10.67 -2.41
N LEU A 108 15.51 10.84 -1.21
CA LEU A 108 16.00 9.76 -0.35
C LEU A 108 15.14 9.68 0.91
N GLY A 109 15.50 8.80 1.85
CA GLY A 109 14.73 8.61 3.08
C GLY A 109 15.18 7.37 3.84
N ILE A 110 14.29 6.38 3.97
CA ILE A 110 14.51 5.20 4.80
C ILE A 110 14.46 3.96 3.92
N PHE A 111 15.55 3.18 3.92
CA PHE A 111 15.73 2.04 3.00
C PHE A 111 16.14 0.76 3.74
N ALA A 112 15.27 -0.23 3.77
CA ALA A 112 15.54 -1.60 4.19
C ALA A 112 15.48 -2.53 2.95
N GLU A 113 16.21 -2.18 1.90
CA GLU A 113 16.09 -2.72 0.55
C GLU A 113 17.09 -3.85 0.27
N THR A 114 16.95 -4.47 -0.88
CA THR A 114 17.98 -5.33 -1.47
C THR A 114 18.12 -5.05 -2.97
N GLU A 115 19.37 -4.99 -3.43
CA GLU A 115 19.75 -4.92 -4.85
C GLU A 115 20.35 -6.26 -5.32
N ALA A 116 20.45 -7.25 -4.41
CA ALA A 116 21.02 -8.58 -4.65
C ALA A 116 19.91 -9.66 -4.62
N GLY A 117 20.31 -10.95 -4.65
CA GLY A 117 19.38 -12.07 -4.63
C GLY A 117 18.68 -12.36 -3.31
N ALA A 118 19.02 -11.62 -2.24
CA ALA A 118 18.41 -11.73 -0.91
C ALA A 118 17.06 -11.02 -0.84
N ASN A 119 16.23 -11.34 0.15
CA ASN A 119 14.99 -10.60 0.40
C ASN A 119 15.29 -9.23 1.01
N ALA A 120 14.43 -8.25 0.81
CA ALA A 120 14.49 -6.98 1.51
C ALA A 120 14.14 -7.14 3.01
N GLY A 121 14.48 -6.15 3.83
CA GLY A 121 14.35 -6.19 5.27
C GLY A 121 12.98 -5.79 5.80
N ILE A 122 12.93 -5.57 7.11
CA ILE A 122 11.70 -5.15 7.80
C ILE A 122 11.87 -3.72 8.30
N LEU A 123 10.88 -2.89 8.01
CA LEU A 123 10.81 -1.52 8.48
C LEU A 123 9.62 -1.37 9.42
N ARG A 124 9.85 -0.84 10.65
CA ARG A 124 8.83 -0.59 11.65
C ARG A 124 8.85 0.87 12.07
N ILE A 125 7.66 1.49 12.08
CA ILE A 125 7.48 2.87 12.52
C ILE A 125 6.35 2.88 13.54
N SER A 126 6.62 3.44 14.71
CA SER A 126 5.65 3.56 15.80
C SER A 126 5.92 4.80 16.64
N PRO A 127 4.96 5.26 17.45
CA PRO A 127 5.16 6.41 18.31
C PRO A 127 6.22 6.18 19.39
N TYR A 128 6.89 7.25 19.74
CA TYR A 128 7.88 7.30 20.82
C TYR A 128 7.20 7.58 22.17
N GLN A 129 7.69 6.98 23.24
CA GLN A 129 7.25 7.21 24.63
C GLN A 129 5.73 7.11 24.88
N ASN A 130 5.06 6.14 24.26
CA ASN A 130 3.62 5.91 24.41
C ASN A 130 2.71 7.06 23.95
N ASP A 131 3.19 7.95 23.09
CA ASP A 131 2.32 8.89 22.38
C ASP A 131 1.25 8.10 21.59
N PRO A 132 -0.01 8.51 21.59
CA PRO A 132 -1.03 7.82 20.80
C PRO A 132 -1.00 8.14 19.32
N ASP A 133 -0.25 9.15 18.90
CA ASP A 133 -0.29 9.73 17.57
C ASP A 133 1.06 9.59 16.85
N LEU A 134 1.03 9.50 15.53
CA LEU A 134 2.20 9.45 14.65
C LEU A 134 1.93 10.27 13.39
N ASP A 135 2.78 11.24 13.13
CA ASP A 135 2.74 12.06 11.92
C ASP A 135 3.91 11.73 11.00
N ILE A 136 3.62 11.46 9.73
CA ILE A 136 4.63 11.24 8.69
C ILE A 136 4.43 12.27 7.58
N THR A 137 5.44 13.11 7.35
CA THR A 137 5.40 14.17 6.34
C THR A 137 6.47 13.96 5.27
N PHE A 138 6.05 13.91 4.00
CA PHE A 138 6.94 13.87 2.85
C PHE A 138 7.02 15.24 2.17
N LYS A 139 8.23 15.65 1.81
CA LYS A 139 8.51 16.83 0.97
C LYS A 139 9.44 16.42 -0.18
N ASN A 140 9.11 16.85 -1.41
CA ASN A 140 9.95 16.61 -2.59
C ASN A 140 10.23 15.11 -2.86
N ASP A 141 9.19 14.30 -2.90
CA ASP A 141 9.24 12.87 -3.24
C ASP A 141 10.11 12.01 -2.30
N GLY A 142 9.98 12.19 -0.99
CA GLY A 142 10.66 11.35 0.01
C GLY A 142 10.19 9.88 -0.02
N PHE A 143 11.08 8.97 0.40
CA PHE A 143 10.81 7.53 0.37
C PHE A 143 10.91 6.85 1.73
N ILE A 144 10.00 5.90 1.96
CA ILE A 144 10.10 4.81 2.94
C ILE A 144 9.99 3.50 2.15
N SER A 145 11.06 2.73 2.08
CA SER A 145 11.10 1.57 1.18
C SER A 145 11.74 0.33 1.80
N ALA A 146 11.08 -0.80 1.55
CA ALA A 146 11.62 -2.14 1.75
C ALA A 146 11.46 -2.95 0.45
N SER A 147 11.93 -2.39 -0.66
CA SER A 147 11.79 -2.91 -2.01
C SER A 147 12.97 -3.78 -2.45
N THR A 148 12.81 -4.50 -3.54
CA THR A 148 13.90 -5.24 -4.17
C THR A 148 13.97 -4.95 -5.66
N SER A 149 15.17 -4.89 -6.20
CA SER A 149 15.43 -4.75 -7.64
C SER A 149 15.93 -6.05 -8.28
N SER A 150 15.96 -7.17 -7.55
CA SER A 150 16.57 -8.42 -7.97
C SER A 150 15.64 -9.63 -7.80
N ARG A 151 16.19 -10.80 -7.51
CA ARG A 151 15.46 -12.07 -7.38
C ARG A 151 14.83 -12.28 -6.01
N GLY A 152 15.29 -11.57 -4.99
CA GLY A 152 14.74 -11.63 -3.64
C GLY A 152 13.33 -11.05 -3.56
N ASN A 153 12.64 -11.35 -2.49
CA ASN A 153 11.32 -10.76 -2.24
C ASN A 153 11.44 -9.37 -1.62
N GLY A 154 10.48 -8.50 -1.90
CA GLY A 154 10.26 -7.26 -1.15
C GLY A 154 10.07 -7.54 0.34
N GLY A 155 10.45 -6.60 1.20
CA GLY A 155 10.35 -6.70 2.64
C GLY A 155 8.99 -6.27 3.18
N ASN A 156 8.92 -6.04 4.48
CA ASN A 156 7.67 -5.66 5.11
C ASN A 156 7.78 -4.29 5.78
N ILE A 157 6.74 -3.48 5.64
CA ILE A 157 6.61 -2.19 6.32
C ILE A 157 5.42 -2.26 7.29
N PHE A 158 5.67 -1.96 8.57
CA PHE A 158 4.67 -1.88 9.62
C PHE A 158 4.63 -0.46 10.18
N ILE A 159 3.45 0.19 10.09
CA ILE A 159 3.22 1.53 10.64
C ILE A 159 2.07 1.41 11.63
N GLN A 160 2.33 1.67 12.91
CA GLN A 160 1.34 1.43 13.95
C GLN A 160 1.32 2.57 14.97
N ALA A 161 0.13 3.08 15.27
CA ALA A 161 -0.10 4.02 16.37
C ALA A 161 -1.43 3.72 17.06
N PRO A 162 -1.54 3.91 18.40
CA PRO A 162 -2.76 3.58 19.13
C PRO A 162 -3.98 4.38 18.73
N LYS A 163 -3.83 5.67 18.31
CA LYS A 163 -4.96 6.56 18.10
C LYS A 163 -5.02 7.14 16.70
N ASN A 164 -4.00 7.88 16.26
CA ASN A 164 -4.00 8.53 14.95
C ASN A 164 -2.70 8.24 14.20
N ILE A 165 -2.82 8.08 12.88
CA ILE A 165 -1.71 8.16 11.93
C ILE A 165 -2.12 9.17 10.85
N GLU A 166 -1.30 10.21 10.69
CA GLU A 166 -1.41 11.15 9.57
C GLU A 166 -0.19 11.01 8.66
N ILE A 167 -0.42 10.73 7.37
CA ILE A 167 0.63 10.62 6.34
C ILE A 167 0.35 11.68 5.28
N THR A 168 1.24 12.66 5.14
CA THR A 168 1.00 13.80 4.26
C THR A 168 2.18 14.09 3.33
N GLY A 169 1.90 14.82 2.26
CA GLY A 169 2.92 15.33 1.34
C GLY A 169 2.98 14.57 0.03
N GLN A 170 4.07 14.76 -0.71
CA GLN A 170 4.35 14.03 -1.95
C GLN A 170 5.50 13.06 -1.68
N GLY A 171 5.21 11.77 -1.62
CA GLY A 171 6.19 10.75 -1.30
C GLY A 171 5.63 9.35 -1.44
N PHE A 172 6.48 8.36 -1.13
CA PHE A 172 6.21 6.96 -1.39
C PHE A 172 6.48 6.11 -0.16
N ILE A 173 5.58 5.14 0.08
CA ILE A 173 5.80 4.01 0.98
C ILE A 173 5.72 2.76 0.11
N ALA A 174 6.83 2.02 -0.03
CA ALA A 174 6.94 0.97 -1.04
C ALA A 174 7.56 -0.33 -0.51
N THR A 175 7.00 -1.46 -0.98
CA THR A 175 7.57 -2.80 -0.86
C THR A 175 7.58 -3.48 -2.23
N GLU A 176 7.91 -2.72 -3.25
CA GLU A 176 7.89 -3.12 -4.65
C GLU A 176 8.95 -4.15 -5.00
N THR A 177 8.75 -4.82 -6.12
CA THR A 177 9.83 -5.54 -6.79
C THR A 177 9.88 -5.18 -8.27
N SER A 178 11.08 -4.91 -8.78
CA SER A 178 11.34 -4.79 -10.22
C SER A 178 12.06 -6.02 -10.78
N GLY A 179 12.33 -7.02 -9.95
CA GLY A 179 12.93 -8.30 -10.31
C GLY A 179 11.93 -9.47 -10.28
N THR A 180 12.43 -10.69 -10.25
CA THR A 180 11.62 -11.91 -10.31
C THR A 180 11.05 -12.35 -8.95
N GLY A 181 11.43 -11.70 -7.84
CA GLY A 181 10.85 -11.94 -6.53
C GLY A 181 9.46 -11.35 -6.36
N ASN A 182 8.77 -11.72 -5.31
CA ASN A 182 7.46 -11.15 -4.99
C ASN A 182 7.61 -9.84 -4.23
N ALA A 183 6.68 -8.90 -4.42
CA ALA A 183 6.60 -7.71 -3.58
C ALA A 183 6.20 -8.06 -2.14
N GLY A 184 6.39 -7.12 -1.21
CA GLY A 184 6.23 -7.37 0.22
C GLY A 184 4.87 -6.95 0.78
N ILE A 185 4.84 -6.73 2.11
CA ILE A 185 3.61 -6.39 2.84
C ILE A 185 3.74 -4.98 3.44
N ILE A 186 2.70 -4.17 3.29
CA ILE A 186 2.51 -2.92 4.03
C ILE A 186 1.31 -3.11 4.96
N ASP A 187 1.54 -3.01 6.28
CA ASP A 187 0.51 -3.18 7.32
C ASP A 187 0.42 -1.91 8.17
N ILE A 188 -0.74 -1.23 8.12
CA ILE A 188 -1.01 0.00 8.87
C ILE A 188 -2.12 -0.26 9.88
N LYS A 189 -1.86 0.05 11.17
CA LYS A 189 -2.82 -0.15 12.27
C LYS A 189 -2.95 1.07 13.14
N THR A 190 -4.18 1.59 13.25
CA THR A 190 -4.50 2.74 14.10
C THR A 190 -6.02 2.83 14.32
N ASN A 191 -6.50 3.77 15.13
CA ASN A 191 -7.93 4.07 15.18
C ASN A 191 -8.34 5.03 14.05
N ASN A 192 -7.53 6.06 13.77
CA ASN A 192 -7.82 7.01 12.69
C ASN A 192 -6.61 7.09 11.75
N LEU A 193 -6.86 6.86 10.46
CA LEU A 193 -5.86 6.97 9.41
C LEU A 193 -6.25 8.05 8.41
N ARG A 194 -5.35 8.98 8.19
CA ARG A 194 -5.48 10.00 7.14
C ARG A 194 -4.25 9.99 6.24
N ILE A 195 -4.47 9.85 4.93
CA ILE A 195 -3.41 9.91 3.92
C ILE A 195 -3.77 11.02 2.93
N SER A 196 -2.88 11.98 2.71
CA SER A 196 -3.21 13.19 1.97
C SER A 196 -2.09 13.71 1.06
N ASN A 197 -2.44 14.68 0.21
CA ASN A 197 -1.53 15.46 -0.63
C ASN A 197 -0.72 14.67 -1.67
N GLY A 198 -1.21 13.51 -2.12
CA GLY A 198 -0.58 12.76 -3.21
C GLY A 198 0.39 11.67 -2.77
N VAL A 199 0.42 11.30 -1.49
CA VAL A 199 1.18 10.13 -1.02
C VAL A 199 0.75 8.86 -1.78
N LYS A 200 1.73 8.04 -2.18
CA LYS A 200 1.52 6.74 -2.81
C LYS A 200 2.00 5.63 -1.90
N ILE A 201 1.14 4.62 -1.71
CA ILE A 201 1.48 3.40 -0.99
C ILE A 201 1.44 2.24 -1.99
N ASN A 202 2.58 1.59 -2.20
CA ASN A 202 2.76 0.66 -3.30
C ASN A 202 3.42 -0.65 -2.90
N ALA A 203 2.78 -1.76 -3.24
CA ALA A 203 3.33 -3.11 -3.12
C ALA A 203 3.19 -3.86 -4.46
N SER A 204 3.55 -3.21 -5.57
CA SER A 204 3.42 -3.71 -6.95
C SER A 204 4.65 -4.47 -7.43
N THR A 205 4.52 -5.14 -8.55
CA THR A 205 5.63 -5.78 -9.25
C THR A 205 5.69 -5.33 -10.72
N GLU A 206 6.91 -5.18 -11.24
CA GLU A 206 7.16 -4.81 -12.64
C GLU A 206 7.53 -6.02 -13.50
N ASP A 207 8.03 -7.12 -12.91
CA ASP A 207 8.50 -8.32 -13.61
C ASP A 207 7.67 -9.56 -13.22
N GLN A 208 8.23 -10.75 -13.25
CA GLN A 208 7.55 -12.05 -13.13
C GLN A 208 7.06 -12.38 -11.72
N GLY A 209 7.53 -11.68 -10.69
CA GLY A 209 7.09 -11.86 -9.31
C GLY A 209 5.63 -11.45 -9.09
N ASN A 210 5.03 -11.94 -8.02
CA ASN A 210 3.69 -11.52 -7.63
C ASN A 210 3.74 -10.18 -6.90
N ALA A 211 2.76 -9.33 -7.13
CA ALA A 211 2.56 -8.14 -6.29
C ALA A 211 2.25 -8.53 -4.84
N GLY A 212 2.46 -7.60 -3.93
CA GLY A 212 2.41 -7.85 -2.49
C GLY A 212 1.02 -7.63 -1.88
N GLN A 213 1.02 -7.24 -0.63
CA GLN A 213 -0.21 -7.03 0.12
C GLN A 213 -0.20 -5.69 0.86
N ILE A 214 -1.33 -4.97 0.81
CA ILE A 214 -1.59 -3.81 1.66
C ILE A 214 -2.71 -4.19 2.64
N LYS A 215 -2.43 -4.05 3.95
CA LYS A 215 -3.39 -4.26 5.03
C LYS A 215 -3.59 -2.99 5.81
N ILE A 216 -4.86 -2.57 5.97
CA ILE A 216 -5.23 -1.41 6.76
C ILE A 216 -6.30 -1.81 7.78
N ASN A 217 -5.98 -1.62 9.05
CA ASN A 217 -6.90 -1.88 10.16
C ASN A 217 -7.09 -0.59 10.96
N THR A 218 -8.27 0.01 10.84
CA THR A 218 -8.58 1.31 11.45
C THR A 218 -10.06 1.39 11.82
N ILE A 219 -10.48 2.45 12.52
CA ILE A 219 -11.91 2.76 12.72
C ILE A 219 -12.38 3.73 11.64
N ASP A 220 -11.61 4.80 11.40
CA ASP A 220 -11.90 5.79 10.37
C ASP A 220 -10.70 5.91 9.42
N PHE A 221 -10.96 5.80 8.12
CA PHE A 221 -9.94 5.91 7.08
C PHE A 221 -10.31 6.97 6.05
N THR A 222 -9.45 7.97 5.89
CA THR A 222 -9.57 8.98 4.85
C THR A 222 -8.38 8.91 3.90
N LEU A 223 -8.66 8.61 2.65
CA LEU A 223 -7.72 8.65 1.53
C LEU A 223 -8.04 9.90 0.71
N GLU A 224 -7.26 10.98 0.89
CA GLU A 224 -7.57 12.28 0.29
C GLU A 224 -7.12 12.38 -1.16
N LYS A 225 -7.37 13.56 -1.74
CA LYS A 225 -7.12 13.87 -3.14
C LYS A 225 -5.72 13.47 -3.61
N GLY A 226 -5.69 12.72 -4.73
CA GLY A 226 -4.47 12.37 -5.45
C GLY A 226 -3.62 11.27 -4.80
N THR A 227 -4.10 10.67 -3.72
CA THR A 227 -3.42 9.55 -3.04
C THR A 227 -3.73 8.21 -3.70
N SER A 228 -2.86 7.22 -3.55
CA SER A 228 -3.11 5.88 -4.07
C SER A 228 -2.60 4.76 -3.16
N LEU A 229 -3.37 3.66 -3.14
CA LEU A 229 -2.96 2.36 -2.63
C LEU A 229 -2.91 1.40 -3.81
N THR A 230 -1.75 0.81 -4.11
CA THR A 230 -1.59 -0.02 -5.31
C THR A 230 -0.87 -1.33 -5.03
N THR A 231 -1.38 -2.44 -5.61
CA THR A 231 -0.76 -3.76 -5.61
C THR A 231 -0.86 -4.36 -7.01
N GLU A 232 -0.31 -3.64 -7.99
CA GLU A 232 -0.45 -3.92 -9.42
C GLU A 232 0.65 -4.85 -9.93
N THR A 233 0.36 -5.56 -11.02
CA THR A 233 1.36 -6.34 -11.77
C THR A 233 1.41 -5.90 -13.23
N ASN A 234 2.62 -5.88 -13.82
CA ASN A 234 2.82 -5.49 -15.23
C ASN A 234 3.32 -6.64 -16.11
N ASN A 235 3.50 -7.85 -15.58
CA ASN A 235 4.03 -9.00 -16.32
C ASN A 235 3.33 -10.30 -15.90
N ALA A 236 4.01 -11.44 -15.95
CA ALA A 236 3.45 -12.77 -15.67
C ALA A 236 3.06 -13.04 -14.21
N GLY A 237 3.40 -12.16 -13.26
CA GLY A 237 3.01 -12.28 -11.85
C GLY A 237 1.51 -12.05 -11.59
N LEU A 238 1.06 -12.39 -10.40
CA LEU A 238 -0.30 -12.08 -9.93
C LEU A 238 -0.34 -10.64 -9.39
N ALA A 239 -1.41 -9.91 -9.67
CA ALA A 239 -1.70 -8.69 -8.93
C ALA A 239 -1.94 -9.02 -7.45
N GLY A 240 -1.66 -8.07 -6.56
CA GLY A 240 -1.66 -8.33 -5.14
C GLY A 240 -3.03 -8.20 -4.48
N ASN A 241 -3.02 -8.23 -3.16
CA ASN A 241 -4.24 -8.11 -2.39
C ASN A 241 -4.26 -6.84 -1.55
N ILE A 242 -5.42 -6.18 -1.48
CA ILE A 242 -5.67 -5.05 -0.59
C ILE A 242 -6.79 -5.45 0.37
N GLU A 243 -6.50 -5.38 1.67
CA GLU A 243 -7.46 -5.65 2.74
C GLU A 243 -7.64 -4.41 3.61
N ILE A 244 -8.85 -3.87 3.68
CA ILE A 244 -9.20 -2.70 4.48
C ILE A 244 -10.31 -3.07 5.45
N ASN A 245 -10.02 -2.94 6.73
CA ASN A 245 -10.96 -3.14 7.82
C ASN A 245 -11.18 -1.79 8.53
N THR A 246 -12.32 -1.16 8.31
CA THR A 246 -12.64 0.17 8.86
C THR A 246 -14.14 0.32 9.08
N LYS A 247 -14.55 1.19 10.03
CA LYS A 247 -15.95 1.53 10.16
C LYS A 247 -16.40 2.46 9.04
N LYS A 248 -15.55 3.46 8.72
CA LYS A 248 -15.79 4.42 7.65
C LYS A 248 -14.58 4.53 6.74
N LEU A 249 -14.80 4.45 5.42
CA LEU A 249 -13.82 4.70 4.38
C LEU A 249 -14.26 5.88 3.51
N THR A 250 -13.42 6.91 3.43
CA THR A 250 -13.62 8.05 2.52
C THR A 250 -12.51 8.08 1.48
N ILE A 251 -12.87 7.98 0.20
CA ILE A 251 -11.97 8.09 -0.95
C ILE A 251 -12.22 9.43 -1.64
N GLY A 252 -11.24 10.32 -1.58
CA GLY A 252 -11.31 11.69 -2.10
C GLY A 252 -11.12 11.78 -3.61
N GLN A 253 -11.23 12.99 -4.14
CA GLN A 253 -11.06 13.27 -5.59
C GLN A 253 -9.72 12.75 -6.13
N ASN A 254 -9.75 12.00 -7.24
CA ASN A 254 -8.57 11.41 -7.87
C ASN A 254 -7.71 10.57 -6.90
N ALA A 255 -8.30 10.07 -5.83
CA ALA A 255 -7.71 9.03 -5.02
C ALA A 255 -8.16 7.65 -5.52
N GLN A 256 -7.30 6.63 -5.35
CA GLN A 256 -7.60 5.29 -5.82
C GLN A 256 -7.05 4.18 -4.92
N ILE A 257 -7.76 3.06 -4.95
CA ILE A 257 -7.35 1.77 -4.41
C ILE A 257 -7.33 0.79 -5.59
N SER A 258 -6.16 0.27 -5.95
CA SER A 258 -6.00 -0.53 -7.18
C SER A 258 -5.21 -1.82 -6.93
N ALA A 259 -5.78 -2.93 -7.38
CA ALA A 259 -5.13 -4.24 -7.47
C ALA A 259 -5.28 -4.75 -8.90
N THR A 260 -4.69 -4.04 -9.86
CA THR A 260 -4.92 -4.18 -11.30
C THR A 260 -3.82 -4.98 -11.99
N ALA A 261 -4.21 -5.88 -12.88
CA ALA A 261 -3.30 -6.50 -13.83
C ALA A 261 -3.14 -5.56 -15.04
N LEU A 262 -1.96 -4.94 -15.19
CA LEU A 262 -1.66 -3.96 -16.23
C LEU A 262 -1.49 -4.60 -17.61
N GLU A 263 -1.24 -3.80 -18.66
CA GLU A 263 -1.23 -4.23 -20.07
C GLU A 263 -0.27 -5.40 -20.36
N GLY A 264 0.88 -5.48 -19.68
CA GLY A 264 1.84 -6.58 -19.82
C GLY A 264 1.46 -7.89 -19.11
N ALA A 265 0.39 -7.90 -18.30
CA ALA A 265 0.01 -9.06 -17.51
C ALA A 265 -0.56 -10.20 -18.40
N SER A 266 0.06 -11.36 -18.32
CA SER A 266 -0.26 -12.53 -19.16
C SER A 266 -0.61 -13.81 -18.36
N ASN A 267 -0.59 -13.76 -17.03
CA ASN A 267 -0.94 -14.91 -16.19
C ASN A 267 -2.46 -15.11 -16.17
N GLN A 268 -2.93 -16.34 -16.34
CA GLN A 268 -4.36 -16.67 -16.34
C GLN A 268 -5.09 -16.46 -15.01
N GLU A 269 -4.36 -16.20 -13.91
CA GLU A 269 -4.91 -15.94 -12.58
C GLU A 269 -4.53 -14.54 -12.06
N ALA A 270 -4.11 -13.62 -12.92
CA ALA A 270 -3.38 -12.42 -12.52
C ALA A 270 -4.21 -11.31 -11.83
N GLY A 271 -5.53 -11.37 -11.86
CA GLY A 271 -6.38 -10.34 -11.20
C GLY A 271 -6.15 -10.28 -9.68
N GLY A 272 -5.99 -9.08 -9.14
CA GLY A 272 -5.81 -8.87 -7.71
C GLY A 272 -7.14 -8.85 -6.93
N ASN A 273 -7.07 -9.10 -5.63
CA ASN A 273 -8.27 -9.09 -4.79
C ASN A 273 -8.29 -7.86 -3.88
N ILE A 274 -9.44 -7.20 -3.81
CA ILE A 274 -9.68 -6.11 -2.88
C ILE A 274 -10.83 -6.53 -1.96
N THR A 275 -10.56 -6.57 -0.66
CA THR A 275 -11.58 -6.80 0.35
C THR A 275 -11.69 -5.57 1.24
N ILE A 276 -12.88 -4.97 1.26
CA ILE A 276 -13.19 -3.83 2.12
C ILE A 276 -14.32 -4.23 3.06
N ASN A 277 -14.02 -4.22 4.34
CA ASN A 277 -14.99 -4.38 5.39
C ASN A 277 -15.25 -2.99 6.00
N ALA A 278 -16.35 -2.33 5.58
CA ALA A 278 -16.72 -0.99 6.00
C ALA A 278 -18.24 -0.89 6.20
N ASN A 279 -18.68 -0.03 7.15
CA ASN A 279 -20.11 0.25 7.26
C ASN A 279 -20.51 1.37 6.30
N ASP A 280 -19.67 2.38 6.18
CA ASP A 280 -19.87 3.53 5.32
C ASP A 280 -18.69 3.65 4.35
N LEU A 281 -18.97 3.71 3.06
CA LEU A 281 -18.02 3.85 1.96
C LEU A 281 -18.39 5.07 1.12
N ASP A 282 -17.64 6.16 1.28
CA ASP A 282 -17.80 7.40 0.50
C ASP A 282 -16.75 7.46 -0.60
N ILE A 283 -17.16 7.56 -1.86
CA ILE A 283 -16.25 7.63 -3.02
C ILE A 283 -16.52 8.91 -3.79
N SER A 284 -15.49 9.78 -3.88
CA SER A 284 -15.58 11.09 -4.56
C SER A 284 -14.69 11.15 -5.80
N GLY A 285 -15.23 11.75 -6.86
CA GLY A 285 -14.47 12.03 -8.09
C GLY A 285 -14.49 10.89 -9.09
N LYS A 286 -13.56 10.94 -10.07
CA LYS A 286 -13.56 10.06 -11.25
C LYS A 286 -12.77 8.76 -11.07
N LEU A 287 -12.17 8.55 -9.92
CA LEU A 287 -11.46 7.33 -9.54
C LEU A 287 -12.22 6.63 -8.42
N GLY A 288 -11.63 5.60 -7.82
CA GLY A 288 -12.27 4.83 -6.76
C GLY A 288 -11.53 3.51 -6.50
N ILE A 289 -12.22 2.37 -6.67
CA ILE A 289 -11.71 1.05 -6.31
C ILE A 289 -11.65 0.19 -7.58
N PHE A 290 -10.45 -0.34 -7.87
CA PHE A 290 -10.14 -1.03 -9.12
C PHE A 290 -9.46 -2.37 -8.89
N ALA A 291 -10.14 -3.46 -9.28
CA ALA A 291 -9.57 -4.81 -9.40
C ALA A 291 -9.63 -5.22 -10.88
N GLU A 292 -9.07 -4.41 -11.76
CA GLU A 292 -9.25 -4.47 -13.21
C GLU A 292 -8.15 -5.29 -13.91
N THR A 293 -8.31 -5.50 -15.21
CA THR A 293 -7.24 -5.94 -16.08
C THR A 293 -7.18 -5.11 -17.36
N ALA A 294 -5.96 -4.81 -17.80
CA ALA A 294 -5.67 -4.23 -19.11
C ALA A 294 -4.88 -5.20 -20.01
N GLY A 295 -4.48 -6.35 -19.47
CA GLY A 295 -3.74 -7.43 -20.16
C GLY A 295 -4.60 -8.60 -20.60
N GLU A 296 -3.94 -9.73 -20.87
CA GLU A 296 -4.60 -10.99 -21.23
C GLU A 296 -5.24 -11.71 -20.03
N SER A 297 -4.82 -11.34 -18.83
CA SER A 297 -5.29 -11.90 -17.56
C SER A 297 -6.73 -11.53 -17.27
N PRO A 298 -7.49 -12.36 -16.54
CA PRO A 298 -8.79 -11.93 -16.03
C PRO A 298 -8.64 -10.83 -14.99
N ALA A 299 -9.65 -9.99 -14.86
CA ALA A 299 -9.75 -9.02 -13.76
C ALA A 299 -9.99 -9.74 -12.43
N GLY A 300 -9.74 -9.04 -11.33
CA GLY A 300 -9.77 -9.62 -9.99
C GLY A 300 -11.14 -9.67 -9.33
N THR A 301 -11.12 -9.93 -8.03
CA THR A 301 -12.33 -9.96 -7.21
C THR A 301 -12.35 -8.79 -6.23
N LEU A 302 -13.45 -8.07 -6.21
CA LEU A 302 -13.74 -7.01 -5.27
C LEU A 302 -14.86 -7.45 -4.33
N THR A 303 -14.60 -7.42 -3.02
CA THR A 303 -15.56 -7.84 -1.99
C THR A 303 -15.80 -6.70 -1.02
N LEU A 304 -17.07 -6.33 -0.84
CA LEU A 304 -17.52 -5.30 0.10
C LEU A 304 -18.45 -5.94 1.13
N ASN A 305 -18.07 -5.83 2.39
CA ASN A 305 -18.85 -6.31 3.52
C ASN A 305 -18.94 -5.24 4.61
N PRO A 306 -19.90 -5.32 5.54
CA PRO A 306 -19.89 -4.48 6.73
C PRO A 306 -18.70 -4.75 7.64
N TYR A 307 -18.28 -3.71 8.35
CA TYR A 307 -17.23 -3.82 9.36
C TYR A 307 -17.70 -4.59 10.58
N LYS A 308 -16.96 -5.63 10.96
CA LYS A 308 -17.28 -6.53 12.10
C LYS A 308 -18.70 -7.13 11.99
N ASN A 309 -19.51 -6.92 13.01
CA ASN A 309 -20.86 -7.49 13.12
C ASN A 309 -21.97 -6.46 12.79
N ASN A 310 -21.66 -5.38 12.07
CA ASN A 310 -22.69 -4.46 11.63
C ASN A 310 -23.56 -5.15 10.57
N PRO A 311 -24.89 -5.06 10.65
CA PRO A 311 -25.75 -5.66 9.64
C PRO A 311 -25.88 -4.85 8.34
N ASN A 312 -25.39 -3.60 8.32
CA ASN A 312 -25.64 -2.63 7.25
C ASN A 312 -24.37 -2.20 6.53
N LEU A 313 -24.50 -1.92 5.24
CA LEU A 313 -23.47 -1.35 4.36
C LEU A 313 -24.05 -0.20 3.54
N ASN A 314 -23.47 0.98 3.67
CA ASN A 314 -23.81 2.17 2.88
C ASN A 314 -22.68 2.50 1.90
N ILE A 315 -23.02 2.70 0.63
CA ILE A 315 -22.11 3.10 -0.43
C ILE A 315 -22.63 4.41 -1.03
N GLU A 316 -21.89 5.51 -0.85
CA GLU A 316 -22.24 6.81 -1.41
C GLU A 316 -21.24 7.25 -2.46
N PHE A 317 -21.71 7.46 -3.69
CA PHE A 317 -20.92 8.04 -4.75
C PHE A 317 -21.11 9.56 -4.83
N LYS A 318 -20.02 10.28 -4.71
CA LYS A 318 -19.94 11.71 -4.92
C LYS A 318 -19.14 11.97 -6.21
N GLU A 319 -19.67 12.75 -7.13
CA GLU A 319 -18.95 13.18 -8.35
C GLU A 319 -18.46 12.03 -9.26
N LYS A 320 -19.29 11.03 -9.53
CA LYS A 320 -19.04 9.93 -10.49
C LYS A 320 -17.93 8.96 -10.10
N GLY A 321 -17.87 8.55 -8.84
CA GLY A 321 -16.94 7.52 -8.36
C GLY A 321 -17.17 6.14 -9.00
N PHE A 322 -16.10 5.29 -8.96
CA PHE A 322 -16.14 3.95 -9.54
C PHE A 322 -15.83 2.86 -8.51
N ILE A 323 -16.52 1.73 -8.65
CA ILE A 323 -16.16 0.42 -8.12
C ILE A 323 -16.10 -0.52 -9.32
N SER A 324 -14.91 -1.04 -9.65
CA SER A 324 -14.72 -1.69 -10.95
C SER A 324 -13.82 -2.93 -10.87
N ALA A 325 -14.30 -4.00 -11.51
CA ALA A 325 -13.53 -5.20 -11.81
C ALA A 325 -13.68 -5.53 -13.31
N ARG A 326 -13.42 -4.55 -14.18
CA ARG A 326 -13.60 -4.65 -15.62
C ARG A 326 -12.34 -5.10 -16.33
N SER A 327 -12.50 -5.57 -17.57
CA SER A 327 -11.42 -5.81 -18.50
C SER A 327 -11.42 -4.77 -19.62
N THR A 328 -10.25 -4.26 -19.99
CA THR A 328 -10.07 -3.37 -21.16
C THR A 328 -9.36 -4.05 -22.32
N SER A 329 -9.05 -5.35 -22.22
CA SER A 329 -8.34 -6.15 -23.22
C SER A 329 -9.04 -7.50 -23.45
N ILE A 330 -8.29 -8.54 -23.80
CA ILE A 330 -8.82 -9.88 -24.07
C ILE A 330 -9.13 -10.70 -22.82
N GLY A 331 -8.64 -10.30 -21.65
CA GLY A 331 -8.98 -10.91 -20.38
C GLY A 331 -10.45 -10.74 -20.01
N ASN A 332 -10.98 -11.66 -19.22
CA ASN A 332 -12.36 -11.58 -18.74
C ASN A 332 -12.52 -10.51 -17.65
N GLY A 333 -13.71 -9.93 -17.54
CA GLY A 333 -14.12 -9.13 -16.39
C GLY A 333 -14.12 -9.97 -15.11
N GLY A 334 -13.93 -9.31 -13.97
CA GLY A 334 -13.82 -9.96 -12.66
C GLY A 334 -15.16 -10.06 -11.91
N ASN A 335 -15.06 -10.24 -10.60
CA ASN A 335 -16.25 -10.36 -9.75
C ASN A 335 -16.36 -9.21 -8.77
N ILE A 336 -17.58 -8.71 -8.55
CA ILE A 336 -17.90 -7.79 -7.47
C ILE A 336 -18.94 -8.45 -6.58
N ASN A 337 -18.60 -8.65 -5.31
CA ASN A 337 -19.48 -9.21 -4.29
C ASN A 337 -19.79 -8.14 -3.25
N ILE A 338 -21.04 -7.78 -3.07
CA ILE A 338 -21.53 -6.82 -2.08
C ILE A 338 -22.51 -7.55 -1.17
N ARG A 339 -22.19 -7.64 0.11
CA ARG A 339 -23.01 -8.43 1.06
C ARG A 339 -23.20 -7.67 2.36
N ALA A 340 -24.43 -7.67 2.85
CA ALA A 340 -24.76 -7.25 4.21
C ALA A 340 -25.94 -8.08 4.74
N PRO A 341 -25.96 -8.41 6.05
CA PRO A 341 -27.05 -9.19 6.63
C PRO A 341 -28.43 -8.57 6.48
N GLU A 342 -28.58 -7.25 6.76
CA GLU A 342 -29.88 -6.59 6.78
C GLU A 342 -30.07 -5.59 5.63
N ASN A 343 -29.19 -4.57 5.53
CA ASN A 343 -29.43 -3.49 4.60
C ASN A 343 -28.19 -3.17 3.76
N ILE A 344 -28.40 -2.94 2.46
CA ILE A 344 -27.46 -2.31 1.54
C ILE A 344 -28.14 -1.07 0.95
N GLU A 345 -27.51 0.08 1.14
CA GLU A 345 -27.87 1.34 0.48
C GLU A 345 -26.75 1.78 -0.46
N ILE A 346 -27.08 2.02 -1.73
CA ILE A 346 -26.17 2.51 -2.77
C ILE A 346 -26.78 3.77 -3.35
N SER A 347 -26.11 4.91 -3.21
CA SER A 347 -26.64 6.20 -3.62
C SER A 347 -25.60 7.06 -4.38
N GLY A 348 -26.07 8.13 -5.01
CA GLY A 348 -25.27 9.10 -5.72
C GLY A 348 -24.96 8.76 -7.17
N GLU A 349 -24.23 9.64 -7.86
CA GLU A 349 -23.85 9.50 -9.26
C GLU A 349 -22.56 8.65 -9.38
N GLY A 350 -22.67 7.34 -9.41
CA GLY A 350 -21.51 6.45 -9.52
C GLY A 350 -21.73 5.23 -10.39
N LYS A 351 -20.68 4.42 -10.53
CA LYS A 351 -20.75 3.21 -11.34
C LYS A 351 -20.12 2.01 -10.63
N ILE A 352 -20.85 0.91 -10.60
CA ILE A 352 -20.36 -0.43 -10.23
C ILE A 352 -20.29 -1.25 -11.52
N SER A 353 -19.08 -1.73 -11.90
CA SER A 353 -18.88 -2.26 -13.25
C SER A 353 -17.96 -3.48 -13.29
N VAL A 354 -18.40 -4.50 -14.02
CA VAL A 354 -17.58 -5.65 -14.44
C VAL A 354 -17.57 -5.78 -15.97
N GLU A 355 -17.66 -4.66 -16.66
CA GLU A 355 -17.74 -4.58 -18.12
C GLU A 355 -16.44 -5.05 -18.78
N THR A 356 -16.56 -5.48 -20.05
CA THR A 356 -15.41 -5.76 -20.91
C THR A 356 -15.49 -4.89 -22.16
N THR A 357 -14.40 -4.22 -22.52
CA THR A 357 -14.29 -3.44 -23.77
C THR A 357 -13.49 -4.16 -24.84
N GLY A 358 -12.83 -5.27 -24.50
CA GLY A 358 -12.14 -6.18 -25.41
C GLY A 358 -12.94 -7.45 -25.69
N SER A 359 -12.28 -8.47 -26.22
CA SER A 359 -12.92 -9.73 -26.64
C SER A 359 -13.22 -10.72 -25.51
N GLY A 360 -12.79 -10.43 -24.27
CA GLY A 360 -13.12 -11.25 -23.11
C GLY A 360 -14.58 -11.12 -22.68
N ASP A 361 -15.05 -12.07 -21.90
CA ASP A 361 -16.40 -12.05 -21.33
C ASP A 361 -16.48 -11.04 -20.18
N ALA A 362 -17.62 -10.36 -20.03
CA ALA A 362 -17.86 -9.52 -18.86
C ALA A 362 -18.03 -10.39 -17.60
N GLY A 363 -17.83 -9.78 -16.41
CA GLY A 363 -17.81 -10.49 -15.14
C GLY A 363 -19.17 -10.62 -14.45
N ILE A 364 -19.12 -10.88 -13.12
CA ILE A 364 -20.32 -11.12 -12.30
C ILE A 364 -20.40 -10.08 -11.18
N ILE A 365 -21.58 -9.49 -10.99
CA ILE A 365 -21.92 -8.68 -9.82
C ILE A 365 -22.94 -9.46 -8.98
N ASN A 366 -22.58 -9.77 -7.73
CA ASN A 366 -23.46 -10.40 -6.75
C ASN A 366 -23.79 -9.41 -5.63
N ILE A 367 -25.07 -9.17 -5.36
CA ILE A 367 -25.55 -8.36 -4.23
C ILE A 367 -26.47 -9.23 -3.37
N GLU A 368 -26.14 -9.40 -2.10
CA GLU A 368 -26.87 -10.24 -1.16
C GLU A 368 -27.22 -9.47 0.11
N THR A 369 -28.53 -9.34 0.45
CA THR A 369 -29.00 -8.64 1.66
C THR A 369 -30.46 -8.97 1.91
N GLU A 370 -31.02 -8.58 3.06
CA GLU A 370 -32.47 -8.57 3.27
C GLU A 370 -33.13 -7.41 2.52
N ASN A 371 -32.60 -6.21 2.64
CA ASN A 371 -33.13 -4.99 2.02
C ASN A 371 -32.08 -4.29 1.18
N LEU A 372 -32.40 -4.02 -0.08
CA LEU A 372 -31.57 -3.30 -1.03
C LEU A 372 -32.25 -2.02 -1.51
N THR A 373 -31.57 -0.88 -1.35
CA THR A 373 -31.95 0.39 -1.97
C THR A 373 -30.85 0.86 -2.91
N ILE A 374 -31.20 1.17 -4.16
CA ILE A 374 -30.32 1.80 -5.15
C ILE A 374 -30.99 3.10 -5.59
N ALA A 375 -30.32 4.22 -5.38
CA ALA A 375 -30.88 5.55 -5.59
C ALA A 375 -29.95 6.46 -6.43
N GLU A 376 -30.47 7.58 -6.91
CA GLU A 376 -29.74 8.75 -7.43
C GLU A 376 -28.79 8.48 -8.60
N ASN A 377 -29.26 7.96 -9.71
CA ASN A 377 -28.45 7.76 -10.93
C ASN A 377 -27.25 6.80 -10.79
N THR A 378 -27.18 5.99 -9.74
CA THR A 378 -26.19 4.92 -9.65
C THR A 378 -26.35 3.93 -10.80
N LYS A 379 -25.24 3.62 -11.51
CA LYS A 379 -25.25 2.63 -12.59
C LYS A 379 -24.54 1.35 -12.18
N ILE A 380 -25.24 0.21 -12.36
CA ILE A 380 -24.67 -1.13 -12.20
C ILE A 380 -24.63 -1.78 -13.58
N SER A 381 -23.45 -2.30 -14.00
CA SER A 381 -23.26 -2.76 -15.39
C SER A 381 -22.32 -3.97 -15.47
N ALA A 382 -22.75 -4.97 -16.25
CA ALA A 382 -22.00 -6.17 -16.60
C ALA A 382 -22.10 -6.44 -18.11
N SER A 383 -21.75 -5.44 -18.93
CA SER A 383 -21.88 -5.48 -20.38
C SER A 383 -20.55 -5.69 -21.10
N THR A 384 -20.62 -6.14 -22.33
CA THR A 384 -19.47 -6.15 -23.24
C THR A 384 -19.73 -5.19 -24.41
N SER A 385 -18.66 -4.63 -24.97
CA SER A 385 -18.74 -3.77 -26.18
C SER A 385 -18.06 -4.38 -27.41
N ASP A 386 -17.48 -5.55 -27.29
CA ASP A 386 -16.86 -6.32 -28.40
C ASP A 386 -17.42 -7.73 -28.46
N SER A 387 -16.67 -8.72 -28.91
CA SER A 387 -17.11 -10.08 -29.26
C SER A 387 -17.37 -11.01 -28.04
N GLY A 388 -16.96 -10.64 -26.84
CA GLY A 388 -17.20 -11.42 -25.62
C GLY A 388 -18.67 -11.49 -25.22
N ASN A 389 -18.99 -12.40 -24.32
CA ASN A 389 -20.32 -12.52 -23.75
C ASN A 389 -20.59 -11.44 -22.69
N GLY A 390 -21.83 -10.96 -22.61
CA GLY A 390 -22.28 -10.12 -21.50
C GLY A 390 -22.15 -10.87 -20.18
N GLY A 391 -21.94 -10.13 -19.09
CA GLY A 391 -21.81 -10.70 -17.75
C GLY A 391 -23.17 -10.90 -17.05
N GLU A 392 -23.10 -11.14 -15.76
CA GLU A 392 -24.29 -11.41 -14.95
C GLU A 392 -24.38 -10.43 -13.78
N ILE A 393 -25.60 -9.94 -13.49
CA ILE A 393 -25.93 -9.21 -12.28
C ILE A 393 -26.92 -10.04 -11.50
N LYS A 394 -26.51 -10.55 -10.33
CA LYS A 394 -27.32 -11.29 -9.40
C LYS A 394 -27.65 -10.42 -8.20
N ILE A 395 -28.94 -10.17 -7.98
CA ILE A 395 -29.44 -9.48 -6.80
C ILE A 395 -30.34 -10.45 -6.04
N ASN A 396 -29.94 -10.76 -4.81
CA ASN A 396 -30.68 -11.59 -3.88
C ASN A 396 -31.08 -10.75 -2.66
N SER A 397 -32.29 -10.21 -2.71
CA SER A 397 -32.87 -9.43 -1.62
C SER A 397 -34.06 -10.23 -1.07
N SER A 398 -33.99 -10.64 0.20
CA SER A 398 -35.02 -11.54 0.78
C SER A 398 -36.30 -10.82 1.21
N GLU A 399 -36.24 -9.50 1.45
CA GLU A 399 -37.40 -8.70 1.89
C GLU A 399 -37.75 -7.58 0.90
N THR A 400 -36.86 -6.61 0.70
CA THR A 400 -37.18 -5.43 -0.11
C THR A 400 -36.07 -5.13 -1.14
N PHE A 401 -36.47 -4.89 -2.40
CA PHE A 401 -35.62 -4.33 -3.43
C PHE A 401 -36.25 -3.03 -3.97
N GLN A 402 -35.57 -1.90 -3.81
CA GLN A 402 -36.05 -0.59 -4.21
C GLN A 402 -35.07 0.10 -5.15
N LEU A 403 -35.57 0.53 -6.31
CA LEU A 403 -34.86 1.44 -7.23
C LEU A 403 -35.54 2.81 -7.15
N GLN A 404 -34.75 3.85 -6.87
CA GLN A 404 -35.21 5.23 -6.80
C GLN A 404 -34.43 6.03 -7.85
N GLY A 405 -35.14 6.60 -8.82
CA GLY A 405 -34.58 7.43 -9.88
C GLY A 405 -34.88 8.91 -9.70
#